data_5bf3d0f9cb9017b2e4ba4515f204c24d
#
_entry.id   5bf3d0f9cb9017b2e4ba4515f204c24d
#
_cell.length_a   1.000
_cell.length_b   1.000
_cell.length_c   1.000
_cell.angle_alpha   90.00
_cell.angle_beta   90.00
_cell.angle_gamma   90.00
#
_symmetry.space_group_name_H-M   'P 1'
#
loop_
_entity.id
_entity.type
_entity.pdbx_description
1 polymer ?
#
loop_
_entity_poly.entity_id
_entity_poly.type
_entity_poly.pdbx_seq_one_letter_code
_entity_poly.pdbx_strand_id
1 'polypeptide(L)'
;KKADWRKIEPLDWRNGSLGEILSAGKAILDEVGAEIYCVPTIFSPLSIAADLVESDEKFIELMIESPDELHGALENISETFIGYVKELVDMGMAGIFFATTEWATRERLTEDQYLEFGRHYDLKVLNAASGGIFNIMHVCKTNNMLPLFRDYPAAVLSWNPFEAGNLSIEQADQISDKKFLTGVDQNGPLLNGPVEDIERQVAESIKSLPAGRLIVGPGCAVKVNTPEENLKTLSEAVKGWHYDG
;
A
#
# COMPACT_ATOMS: atom_id res chain seq x y z
N LYS A 1 24.65 -16.02 -4.71
CA LYS A 1 25.53 -14.90 -5.14
C LYS A 1 25.25 -13.74 -4.22
N LYS A 2 26.28 -13.11 -3.60
CA LYS A 2 26.06 -11.84 -2.87
C LYS A 2 25.37 -10.86 -3.82
N ALA A 3 24.25 -10.28 -3.40
CA ALA A 3 23.70 -9.12 -4.08
C ALA A 3 24.78 -8.05 -4.09
N ASP A 4 25.10 -7.53 -5.24
CA ASP A 4 26.09 -6.47 -5.39
C ASP A 4 25.30 -5.16 -5.59
N TRP A 5 24.96 -4.52 -4.48
CA TRP A 5 24.18 -3.28 -4.45
C TRP A 5 24.77 -2.19 -5.35
N ARG A 6 26.10 -2.20 -5.55
CA ARG A 6 26.81 -1.23 -6.40
C ARG A 6 26.47 -1.36 -7.88
N LYS A 7 25.78 -2.45 -8.29
CA LYS A 7 25.33 -2.67 -9.66
C LYS A 7 23.90 -2.21 -9.92
N ILE A 8 23.21 -1.78 -8.89
CA ILE A 8 21.88 -1.22 -9.03
C ILE A 8 22.04 0.20 -9.54
N GLU A 9 21.55 0.45 -10.75
CA GLU A 9 21.53 1.75 -11.40
C GLU A 9 20.08 2.17 -11.68
N PRO A 10 19.78 3.46 -11.78
CA PRO A 10 18.46 3.92 -12.18
C PRO A 10 18.08 3.34 -13.55
N LEU A 11 16.84 2.88 -13.68
CA LEU A 11 16.30 2.32 -14.92
C LEU A 11 15.54 3.40 -15.71
N ASP A 12 15.54 3.28 -17.02
CA ASP A 12 14.58 3.99 -17.87
C ASP A 12 13.22 3.28 -17.79
N TRP A 13 12.31 3.85 -17.00
CA TRP A 13 10.97 3.31 -16.76
C TRP A 13 10.06 3.27 -17.99
N ARG A 14 10.44 3.91 -19.11
CA ARG A 14 9.70 3.84 -20.37
C ARG A 14 9.91 2.54 -21.11
N ASN A 15 10.87 1.74 -20.68
CA ASN A 15 11.26 0.48 -21.29
C ASN A 15 10.94 -0.72 -20.39
N GLY A 16 11.00 -1.92 -20.97
CA GLY A 16 10.77 -3.18 -20.26
C GLY A 16 9.40 -3.25 -19.59
N SER A 17 9.33 -3.97 -18.48
CA SER A 17 8.05 -4.23 -17.79
C SER A 17 7.37 -2.97 -17.28
N LEU A 18 8.12 -1.95 -16.83
CA LEU A 18 7.52 -0.67 -16.39
C LEU A 18 6.88 0.05 -17.56
N GLY A 19 7.51 0.08 -18.74
CA GLY A 19 6.94 0.65 -19.96
C GLY A 19 5.69 -0.09 -20.45
N GLU A 20 5.64 -1.41 -20.31
CA GLU A 20 4.45 -2.21 -20.62
C GLU A 20 3.30 -1.86 -19.68
N ILE A 21 3.58 -1.72 -18.37
CA ILE A 21 2.57 -1.32 -17.36
C ILE A 21 2.08 0.11 -17.63
N LEU A 22 2.94 1.06 -18.02
CA LEU A 22 2.52 2.40 -18.45
C LEU A 22 1.54 2.32 -19.63
N SER A 23 1.86 1.51 -20.62
CA SER A 23 1.01 1.34 -21.81
C SER A 23 -0.36 0.74 -21.44
N ALA A 24 -0.38 -0.27 -20.57
CA ALA A 24 -1.62 -0.85 -20.05
C ALA A 24 -2.42 0.16 -19.23
N GLY A 25 -1.74 0.93 -18.37
CA GLY A 25 -2.36 1.99 -17.56
C GLY A 25 -3.03 3.06 -18.44
N LYS A 26 -2.37 3.46 -19.53
CA LYS A 26 -2.96 4.38 -20.51
C LYS A 26 -4.24 3.82 -21.14
N ALA A 27 -4.21 2.56 -21.57
CA ALA A 27 -5.40 1.93 -22.17
C ALA A 27 -6.57 1.86 -21.17
N ILE A 28 -6.31 1.58 -19.90
CA ILE A 28 -7.33 1.62 -18.84
C ILE A 28 -7.89 3.04 -18.66
N LEU A 29 -7.04 4.04 -18.59
CA LEU A 29 -7.48 5.43 -18.44
C LEU A 29 -8.31 5.92 -19.65
N ASP A 30 -7.93 5.53 -20.85
CA ASP A 30 -8.66 5.89 -22.07
C ASP A 30 -10.07 5.27 -22.08
N GLU A 31 -10.29 4.13 -21.40
CA GLU A 31 -11.59 3.46 -21.34
C GLU A 31 -12.45 3.91 -20.14
N VAL A 32 -11.88 3.98 -18.94
CA VAL A 32 -12.66 4.18 -17.70
C VAL A 32 -12.22 5.38 -16.86
N GLY A 33 -11.13 6.07 -17.22
CA GLY A 33 -10.55 7.15 -16.39
C GLY A 33 -11.46 8.37 -16.22
N ALA A 34 -12.47 8.55 -17.07
CA ALA A 34 -13.47 9.60 -16.90
C ALA A 34 -14.55 9.26 -15.84
N GLU A 35 -14.70 7.98 -15.49
CA GLU A 35 -15.75 7.49 -14.62
C GLU A 35 -15.24 7.10 -13.23
N ILE A 36 -14.00 6.59 -13.15
CA ILE A 36 -13.42 6.08 -11.91
C ILE A 36 -11.97 6.55 -11.72
N TYR A 37 -11.59 6.72 -10.47
CA TYR A 37 -10.20 7.02 -10.12
C TYR A 37 -9.33 5.77 -10.20
N CYS A 38 -8.29 5.81 -11.03
CA CYS A 38 -7.30 4.74 -11.15
C CYS A 38 -6.05 5.09 -10.34
N VAL A 39 -5.64 4.18 -9.46
CA VAL A 39 -4.44 4.31 -8.61
C VAL A 39 -3.60 3.03 -8.73
N PRO A 40 -2.49 3.03 -9.47
CA PRO A 40 -1.63 1.86 -9.60
C PRO A 40 -0.87 1.58 -8.31
N THR A 41 -0.58 0.30 -8.07
CA THR A 41 0.25 -0.11 -6.93
C THR A 41 1.72 0.14 -7.21
N ILE A 42 2.38 0.81 -6.27
CA ILE A 42 3.83 1.05 -6.25
C ILE A 42 4.38 0.48 -4.95
N PHE A 43 5.34 -0.42 -5.04
CA PHE A 43 6.03 -0.92 -3.86
C PHE A 43 7.10 0.04 -3.38
N SER A 44 7.35 0.06 -2.07
CA SER A 44 8.39 0.89 -1.48
C SER A 44 9.78 0.51 -2.01
N PRO A 45 10.73 1.44 -2.10
CA PRO A 45 12.10 1.13 -2.52
C PRO A 45 12.74 0.02 -1.68
N LEU A 46 12.45 -0.02 -0.36
CA LEU A 46 12.92 -1.06 0.52
C LEU A 46 12.36 -2.44 0.15
N SER A 47 11.07 -2.52 -0.20
CA SER A 47 10.43 -3.76 -0.67
C SER A 47 11.08 -4.25 -1.97
N ILE A 48 11.31 -3.35 -2.92
CA ILE A 48 11.96 -3.69 -4.18
C ILE A 48 13.39 -4.17 -3.98
N ALA A 49 14.16 -3.51 -3.10
CA ALA A 49 15.51 -3.96 -2.77
C ALA A 49 15.51 -5.37 -2.17
N ALA A 50 14.55 -5.67 -1.30
CA ALA A 50 14.42 -7.00 -0.71
C ALA A 50 14.09 -8.08 -1.75
N ASP A 51 13.22 -7.79 -2.72
CA ASP A 51 12.86 -8.70 -3.81
C ASP A 51 14.05 -9.05 -4.73
N LEU A 52 15.11 -8.26 -4.69
CA LEU A 52 16.35 -8.53 -5.45
C LEU A 52 17.28 -9.52 -4.74
N VAL A 53 16.95 -9.93 -3.53
CA VAL A 53 17.76 -10.85 -2.70
C VAL A 53 17.07 -12.21 -2.58
N GLU A 54 17.86 -13.25 -2.36
CA GLU A 54 17.38 -14.64 -2.37
C GLU A 54 16.47 -15.01 -1.19
N SER A 55 16.55 -14.28 -0.06
CA SER A 55 15.66 -14.46 1.11
C SER A 55 15.65 -13.22 2.01
N ASP A 56 14.63 -13.13 2.85
CA ASP A 56 14.44 -12.05 3.81
C ASP A 56 15.57 -12.00 4.85
N GLU A 57 16.00 -13.17 5.34
CA GLU A 57 17.11 -13.27 6.30
C GLU A 57 18.39 -12.72 5.68
N LYS A 58 18.63 -13.04 4.40
CA LYS A 58 19.79 -12.53 3.68
C LYS A 58 19.71 -11.04 3.44
N PHE A 59 18.54 -10.51 3.21
CA PHE A 59 18.33 -9.07 3.07
C PHE A 59 18.67 -8.34 4.38
N ILE A 60 18.18 -8.84 5.52
CA ILE A 60 18.48 -8.28 6.85
C ILE A 60 19.98 -8.35 7.15
N GLU A 61 20.63 -9.48 6.84
CA GLU A 61 22.08 -9.63 6.99
C GLU A 61 22.84 -8.56 6.18
N LEU A 62 22.46 -8.36 4.91
CA LEU A 62 23.09 -7.37 4.02
C LEU A 62 22.84 -5.92 4.49
N MET A 63 21.66 -5.63 5.03
CA MET A 63 21.34 -4.35 5.64
C MET A 63 22.31 -4.00 6.77
N ILE A 64 22.69 -4.99 7.58
CA ILE A 64 23.62 -4.81 8.72
C ILE A 64 25.08 -4.76 8.25
N GLU A 65 25.45 -5.64 7.31
CA GLU A 65 26.84 -5.80 6.87
C GLU A 65 27.31 -4.72 5.88
N SER A 66 26.39 -4.15 5.11
CA SER A 66 26.71 -3.22 4.01
C SER A 66 25.68 -2.09 3.91
N PRO A 67 25.43 -1.32 4.99
CA PRO A 67 24.41 -0.29 5.03
C PRO A 67 24.61 0.80 3.97
N ASP A 68 25.83 1.30 3.80
CA ASP A 68 26.15 2.35 2.83
C ASP A 68 25.87 1.92 1.38
N GLU A 69 26.19 0.66 1.05
CA GLU A 69 25.92 0.11 -0.29
C GLU A 69 24.42 -0.06 -0.52
N LEU A 70 23.66 -0.47 0.51
CA LEU A 70 22.21 -0.55 0.46
C LEU A 70 21.58 0.84 0.29
N HIS A 71 22.05 1.85 1.02
CA HIS A 71 21.60 3.23 0.82
C HIS A 71 21.79 3.70 -0.62
N GLY A 72 22.93 3.39 -1.24
CA GLY A 72 23.18 3.69 -2.65
C GLY A 72 22.19 3.01 -3.59
N ALA A 73 21.89 1.73 -3.34
CA ALA A 73 20.90 0.98 -4.13
C ALA A 73 19.48 1.55 -3.95
N LEU A 74 19.07 1.86 -2.71
CA LEU A 74 17.77 2.45 -2.41
C LEU A 74 17.59 3.83 -3.08
N GLU A 75 18.67 4.63 -3.15
CA GLU A 75 18.65 5.90 -3.89
C GLU A 75 18.36 5.68 -5.37
N ASN A 76 19.09 4.76 -6.04
CA ASN A 76 18.93 4.47 -7.45
C ASN A 76 17.58 3.83 -7.79
N ILE A 77 17.05 2.98 -6.91
CA ILE A 77 15.68 2.45 -7.03
C ILE A 77 14.68 3.60 -6.91
N SER A 78 14.85 4.48 -5.92
CA SER A 78 13.97 5.63 -5.72
C SER A 78 13.96 6.55 -6.93
N GLU A 79 15.12 6.83 -7.54
CA GLU A 79 15.22 7.67 -8.74
C GLU A 79 14.40 7.08 -9.90
N THR A 80 14.47 5.77 -10.11
CA THR A 80 13.65 5.06 -11.09
C THR A 80 12.16 5.31 -10.83
N PHE A 81 11.71 5.08 -9.58
CA PHE A 81 10.29 5.18 -9.24
C PHE A 81 9.79 6.62 -9.13
N ILE A 82 10.64 7.61 -8.82
CA ILE A 82 10.30 9.03 -8.90
C ILE A 82 9.90 9.40 -10.34
N GLY A 83 10.69 9.00 -11.32
CA GLY A 83 10.37 9.26 -12.72
C GLY A 83 9.13 8.51 -13.19
N TYR A 84 9.02 7.24 -12.83
CA TYR A 84 7.88 6.39 -13.16
C TYR A 84 6.56 6.94 -12.60
N VAL A 85 6.54 7.31 -11.32
CA VAL A 85 5.36 7.84 -10.63
C VAL A 85 4.93 9.19 -11.21
N LYS A 86 5.87 10.08 -11.55
CA LYS A 86 5.53 11.32 -12.25
C LYS A 86 4.84 11.06 -13.58
N GLU A 87 5.38 10.15 -14.38
CA GLU A 87 4.75 9.76 -15.65
C GLU A 87 3.34 9.23 -15.47
N LEU A 88 3.09 8.37 -14.45
CA LEU A 88 1.77 7.86 -14.11
C LEU A 88 0.77 8.99 -13.78
N VAL A 89 1.18 9.96 -12.96
CA VAL A 89 0.34 11.11 -12.60
C VAL A 89 0.12 12.02 -13.80
N ASP A 90 1.15 12.31 -14.58
CA ASP A 90 1.08 13.18 -15.77
C ASP A 90 0.17 12.58 -16.86
N MET A 91 0.10 11.25 -16.97
CA MET A 91 -0.82 10.58 -17.90
C MET A 91 -2.28 10.55 -17.41
N GLY A 92 -2.58 10.94 -16.16
CA GLY A 92 -3.94 11.07 -15.62
C GLY A 92 -4.31 10.05 -14.54
N MET A 93 -3.38 9.26 -14.01
CA MET A 93 -3.65 8.47 -12.80
C MET A 93 -3.99 9.39 -11.63
N ALA A 94 -5.01 9.02 -10.84
CA ALA A 94 -5.48 9.85 -9.73
C ALA A 94 -4.44 9.98 -8.59
N GLY A 95 -3.43 9.15 -8.59
CA GLY A 95 -2.36 9.04 -7.62
C GLY A 95 -1.80 7.63 -7.61
N ILE A 96 -1.23 7.20 -6.49
CA ILE A 96 -0.66 5.85 -6.33
C ILE A 96 -1.19 5.18 -5.06
N PHE A 97 -1.26 3.84 -5.11
CA PHE A 97 -1.39 2.96 -3.96
C PHE A 97 0.03 2.49 -3.56
N PHE A 98 0.64 3.20 -2.61
CA PHE A 98 2.01 2.93 -2.18
C PHE A 98 2.02 1.89 -1.07
N ALA A 99 2.70 0.77 -1.27
CA ALA A 99 2.68 -0.38 -0.37
C ALA A 99 4.07 -0.76 0.14
N THR A 100 4.18 -0.98 1.45
CA THR A 100 5.43 -1.36 2.14
C THR A 100 5.68 -2.86 2.18
N THR A 101 4.76 -3.65 1.61
CA THR A 101 4.77 -5.12 1.67
C THR A 101 4.97 -5.63 3.12
N GLU A 102 5.95 -6.49 3.40
CA GLU A 102 6.23 -7.03 4.73
C GLU A 102 7.34 -6.29 5.50
N TRP A 103 7.84 -5.17 4.97
CA TRP A 103 9.02 -4.54 5.57
C TRP A 103 8.69 -3.49 6.63
N ALA A 104 7.43 -3.01 6.69
CA ALA A 104 6.95 -2.11 7.74
C ALA A 104 6.27 -2.87 8.90
N THR A 105 6.85 -3.97 9.36
CA THR A 105 6.37 -4.75 10.51
C THR A 105 7.48 -4.98 11.53
N ARG A 106 7.10 -4.99 12.81
CA ARG A 106 8.02 -5.27 13.92
C ARG A 106 8.49 -6.73 13.98
N GLU A 107 7.93 -7.58 13.13
CA GLU A 107 8.38 -8.96 12.95
C GLU A 107 9.64 -9.06 12.07
N ARG A 108 9.93 -8.03 11.28
CA ARG A 108 11.07 -7.98 10.34
C ARG A 108 12.13 -6.98 10.77
N LEU A 109 11.72 -5.77 11.11
CA LEU A 109 12.62 -4.64 11.40
C LEU A 109 12.23 -3.96 12.71
N THR A 110 13.20 -3.30 13.34
CA THR A 110 12.91 -2.30 14.35
C THR A 110 12.37 -1.03 13.69
N GLU A 111 11.68 -0.17 14.46
CA GLU A 111 11.22 1.12 13.94
C GLU A 111 12.40 1.99 13.48
N ASP A 112 13.52 1.98 14.21
CA ASP A 112 14.72 2.73 13.83
C ASP A 112 15.29 2.26 12.49
N GLN A 113 15.34 0.94 12.25
CA GLN A 113 15.75 0.39 10.95
C GLN A 113 14.79 0.81 9.83
N TYR A 114 13.48 0.80 10.08
CA TYR A 114 12.52 1.27 9.08
C TYR A 114 12.64 2.77 8.81
N LEU A 115 12.86 3.57 9.85
CA LEU A 115 13.09 5.01 9.70
C LEU A 115 14.34 5.31 8.88
N GLU A 116 15.40 4.54 9.07
CA GLU A 116 16.67 4.67 8.36
C GLU A 116 16.57 4.21 6.89
N PHE A 117 16.14 2.96 6.66
CA PHE A 117 16.19 2.33 5.34
C PHE A 117 14.90 2.43 4.53
N GLY A 118 13.77 2.71 5.15
CA GLY A 118 12.45 2.82 4.49
C GLY A 118 12.01 4.26 4.30
N ARG A 119 11.73 4.96 5.41
CA ARG A 119 11.04 6.26 5.40
C ARG A 119 11.63 7.31 4.46
N HIS A 120 12.94 7.46 4.45
CA HIS A 120 13.59 8.48 3.63
C HIS A 120 13.28 8.29 2.14
N TYR A 121 13.32 7.06 1.67
CA TYR A 121 13.10 6.69 0.28
C TYR A 121 11.62 6.65 -0.08
N ASP A 122 10.76 6.19 0.83
CA ASP A 122 9.31 6.25 0.67
C ASP A 122 8.82 7.67 0.40
N LEU A 123 9.29 8.63 1.21
CA LEU A 123 8.90 10.03 1.09
C LEU A 123 9.33 10.64 -0.25
N LYS A 124 10.48 10.24 -0.82
CA LYS A 124 10.89 10.69 -2.15
C LYS A 124 9.91 10.27 -3.23
N VAL A 125 9.52 8.99 -3.22
CA VAL A 125 8.59 8.43 -4.21
C VAL A 125 7.18 9.02 -4.03
N LEU A 126 6.68 9.08 -2.79
CA LEU A 126 5.36 9.65 -2.51
C LEU A 126 5.27 11.14 -2.85
N ASN A 127 6.31 11.92 -2.60
CA ASN A 127 6.34 13.33 -2.98
C ASN A 127 6.32 13.50 -4.52
N ALA A 128 6.85 12.55 -5.27
CA ALA A 128 6.76 12.57 -6.73
C ALA A 128 5.32 12.40 -7.25
N ALA A 129 4.44 11.79 -6.45
CA ALA A 129 3.01 11.62 -6.72
C ALA A 129 2.14 12.81 -6.26
N SER A 130 2.72 13.90 -5.77
CA SER A 130 1.98 15.04 -5.20
C SER A 130 1.07 15.78 -6.19
N GLY A 131 1.28 15.62 -7.51
CA GLY A 131 0.40 16.12 -8.56
C GLY A 131 -0.91 15.36 -8.73
N GLY A 132 -1.04 14.17 -8.12
CA GLY A 132 -2.26 13.36 -8.15
C GLY A 132 -3.38 13.93 -7.26
N ILE A 133 -4.60 13.44 -7.48
CA ILE A 133 -5.79 13.83 -6.69
C ILE A 133 -5.65 13.34 -5.24
N PHE A 134 -5.19 12.09 -5.06
CA PHE A 134 -4.91 11.51 -3.73
C PHE A 134 -3.96 10.33 -3.86
N ASN A 135 -3.22 10.07 -2.77
CA ASN A 135 -2.39 8.89 -2.64
C ASN A 135 -2.87 8.04 -1.47
N ILE A 136 -2.71 6.73 -1.59
CA ILE A 136 -3.00 5.75 -0.55
C ILE A 136 -1.68 5.18 -0.03
N MET A 137 -1.49 5.19 1.28
CA MET A 137 -0.37 4.54 1.96
C MET A 137 -0.84 3.24 2.58
N HIS A 138 -0.37 2.10 2.08
CA HIS A 138 -0.74 0.78 2.56
C HIS A 138 0.38 0.14 3.39
N VAL A 139 0.03 -0.25 4.63
CA VAL A 139 0.94 -0.89 5.58
C VAL A 139 0.47 -2.32 5.85
N CYS A 140 1.18 -3.28 5.25
CA CYS A 140 0.82 -4.69 5.28
C CYS A 140 1.18 -5.41 6.58
N LYS A 141 0.67 -6.64 6.70
CA LYS A 141 1.03 -7.68 7.67
C LYS A 141 0.63 -7.37 9.11
N THR A 142 0.84 -8.40 9.93
CA THR A 142 0.67 -8.38 11.38
C THR A 142 1.70 -7.47 12.05
N ASN A 143 1.38 -6.98 13.24
CA ASN A 143 2.28 -6.19 14.07
C ASN A 143 2.95 -5.03 13.32
N ASN A 144 2.19 -4.40 12.41
CA ASN A 144 2.70 -3.37 11.51
C ASN A 144 3.02 -2.05 12.22
N MET A 145 3.78 -1.22 11.54
CA MET A 145 4.26 0.06 12.05
C MET A 145 3.36 1.23 11.64
N LEU A 146 2.03 1.03 11.51
CA LEU A 146 1.08 2.05 11.05
C LEU A 146 1.31 3.44 11.66
N PRO A 147 1.62 3.60 12.96
CA PRO A 147 1.85 4.91 13.56
C PRO A 147 2.97 5.73 12.90
N LEU A 148 3.96 5.10 12.28
CA LEU A 148 5.05 5.81 11.59
C LEU A 148 4.59 6.53 10.31
N PHE A 149 3.41 6.18 9.79
CA PHE A 149 2.90 6.67 8.50
C PHE A 149 1.88 7.80 8.63
N ARG A 150 1.54 8.23 9.85
CA ARG A 150 0.54 9.28 10.11
C ARG A 150 0.83 10.60 9.41
N ASP A 151 2.09 10.93 9.21
CA ASP A 151 2.56 12.19 8.63
C ASP A 151 3.10 12.03 7.18
N TYR A 152 2.97 10.85 6.57
CA TYR A 152 3.30 10.64 5.16
C TYR A 152 2.38 11.46 4.25
N PRO A 153 2.85 11.92 3.06
CA PRO A 153 2.07 12.73 2.12
C PRO A 153 1.06 11.88 1.32
N ALA A 154 0.20 11.16 2.05
CA ALA A 154 -0.90 10.38 1.52
C ALA A 154 -2.21 10.82 2.18
N ALA A 155 -3.29 10.93 1.41
CA ALA A 155 -4.61 11.30 1.92
C ALA A 155 -5.32 10.14 2.64
N VAL A 156 -4.92 8.91 2.33
CA VAL A 156 -5.57 7.69 2.81
C VAL A 156 -4.53 6.76 3.42
N LEU A 157 -4.81 6.20 4.60
CA LEU A 157 -4.08 5.07 5.18
C LEU A 157 -4.86 3.79 4.93
N SER A 158 -4.14 2.70 4.64
CA SER A 158 -4.73 1.38 4.41
C SER A 158 -3.94 0.31 5.15
N TRP A 159 -4.64 -0.54 5.88
CA TRP A 159 -4.08 -1.69 6.60
C TRP A 159 -5.19 -2.70 6.94
N ASN A 160 -4.84 -3.88 7.45
CA ASN A 160 -5.81 -4.81 8.01
C ASN A 160 -5.88 -4.65 9.55
N PRO A 161 -6.96 -4.08 10.12
CA PRO A 161 -7.12 -3.90 11.56
C PRO A 161 -7.45 -5.21 12.29
N PHE A 162 -7.78 -6.28 11.57
CA PHE A 162 -8.14 -7.58 12.13
C PHE A 162 -6.93 -8.49 12.35
N GLU A 163 -5.76 -8.13 11.81
CA GLU A 163 -4.52 -8.87 12.02
C GLU A 163 -3.89 -8.56 13.39
N ALA A 164 -3.25 -9.58 13.97
CA ALA A 164 -2.66 -9.49 15.31
C ALA A 164 -1.63 -8.35 15.42
N GLY A 165 -1.71 -7.58 16.50
CA GLY A 165 -0.78 -6.48 16.79
C GLY A 165 -1.02 -5.20 15.99
N ASN A 166 -1.99 -5.18 15.08
CA ASN A 166 -2.37 -3.99 14.34
C ASN A 166 -3.34 -3.12 15.14
N LEU A 167 -3.34 -1.82 14.85
CA LEU A 167 -4.31 -0.91 15.44
C LEU A 167 -5.71 -1.20 14.90
N SER A 168 -6.73 -1.12 15.78
CA SER A 168 -8.13 -1.06 15.35
C SER A 168 -8.39 0.25 14.60
N ILE A 169 -9.56 0.33 13.95
CA ILE A 169 -9.97 1.55 13.24
C ILE A 169 -10.08 2.73 14.21
N GLU A 170 -10.65 2.50 15.39
CA GLU A 170 -10.82 3.54 16.42
C GLU A 170 -9.47 3.99 17.02
N GLN A 171 -8.52 3.07 17.20
CA GLN A 171 -7.18 3.42 17.66
C GLN A 171 -6.42 4.24 16.61
N ALA A 172 -6.58 3.89 15.32
CA ALA A 172 -5.97 4.64 14.23
C ALA A 172 -6.57 6.05 14.10
N ASP A 173 -7.88 6.21 14.34
CA ASP A 173 -8.55 7.51 14.33
C ASP A 173 -8.00 8.48 15.40
N GLN A 174 -7.51 7.97 16.52
CA GLN A 174 -6.89 8.79 17.58
C GLN A 174 -5.52 9.34 17.21
N ILE A 175 -4.86 8.78 16.20
CA ILE A 175 -3.49 9.17 15.83
C ILE A 175 -3.38 9.81 14.46
N SER A 176 -4.46 9.85 13.67
CA SER A 176 -4.44 10.38 12.31
C SER A 176 -5.80 10.90 11.85
N ASP A 177 -5.79 12.09 11.24
CA ASP A 177 -6.98 12.70 10.61
C ASP A 177 -7.19 12.24 9.15
N LYS A 178 -6.35 11.35 8.63
CA LYS A 178 -6.46 10.83 7.26
C LYS A 178 -7.71 9.99 7.08
N LYS A 179 -8.16 9.84 5.85
CA LYS A 179 -9.16 8.82 5.50
C LYS A 179 -8.55 7.43 5.61
N PHE A 180 -9.38 6.43 5.83
CA PHE A 180 -8.94 5.03 5.93
C PHE A 180 -9.56 4.20 4.81
N LEU A 181 -8.76 3.31 4.22
CA LEU A 181 -9.20 2.27 3.28
C LEU A 181 -9.00 0.92 3.98
N THR A 182 -10.08 0.38 4.52
CA THR A 182 -10.11 -0.85 5.31
C THR A 182 -11.55 -1.24 5.61
N GLY A 183 -11.79 -2.20 6.49
CA GLY A 183 -13.12 -2.46 7.06
C GLY A 183 -13.58 -3.89 6.96
N VAL A 184 -12.98 -4.74 6.11
CA VAL A 184 -13.29 -6.15 6.03
C VAL A 184 -12.01 -6.99 6.01
N ASP A 185 -11.99 -8.05 6.80
CA ASP A 185 -10.86 -8.98 6.86
C ASP A 185 -10.83 -9.88 5.61
N GLN A 186 -9.83 -9.65 4.76
CA GLN A 186 -9.61 -10.43 3.54
C GLN A 186 -9.20 -11.89 3.80
N ASN A 187 -8.69 -12.20 4.99
CA ASN A 187 -8.29 -13.56 5.38
C ASN A 187 -9.36 -14.26 6.23
N GLY A 188 -10.32 -13.51 6.75
CA GLY A 188 -11.44 -13.96 7.57
C GLY A 188 -12.73 -14.14 6.76
N PRO A 189 -13.80 -13.40 7.11
CA PRO A 189 -15.11 -13.56 6.49
C PRO A 189 -15.12 -13.37 4.98
N LEU A 190 -14.32 -12.45 4.45
CA LEU A 190 -14.30 -12.22 3.00
C LEU A 190 -13.85 -13.46 2.22
N LEU A 191 -12.91 -14.24 2.78
CA LEU A 191 -12.41 -15.48 2.17
C LEU A 191 -13.31 -16.67 2.46
N ASN A 192 -13.77 -16.79 3.72
CA ASN A 192 -14.34 -18.04 4.23
C ASN A 192 -15.85 -17.98 4.48
N GLY A 193 -16.47 -16.79 4.46
CA GLY A 193 -17.85 -16.58 4.87
C GLY A 193 -18.01 -16.73 6.39
N PRO A 194 -19.24 -16.88 6.89
CA PRO A 194 -20.48 -16.69 6.12
C PRO A 194 -20.72 -15.22 5.71
N VAL A 195 -21.65 -14.98 4.81
CA VAL A 195 -21.95 -13.64 4.26
C VAL A 195 -22.41 -12.65 5.34
N GLU A 196 -23.14 -13.13 6.33
CA GLU A 196 -23.61 -12.33 7.47
C GLU A 196 -22.46 -11.73 8.28
N ASP A 197 -21.32 -12.41 8.33
CA ASP A 197 -20.11 -11.89 9.00
C ASP A 197 -19.47 -10.78 8.20
N ILE A 198 -19.55 -10.81 6.86
CA ILE A 198 -19.10 -9.71 6.00
C ILE A 198 -19.98 -8.49 6.23
N GLU A 199 -21.30 -8.63 6.18
CA GLU A 199 -22.26 -7.56 6.44
C GLU A 199 -22.05 -6.93 7.82
N ARG A 200 -21.81 -7.78 8.84
CA ARG A 200 -21.52 -7.31 10.20
C ARG A 200 -20.22 -6.49 10.24
N GLN A 201 -19.12 -6.97 9.67
CA GLN A 201 -17.86 -6.23 9.65
C GLN A 201 -17.99 -4.88 8.91
N VAL A 202 -18.72 -4.85 7.79
CA VAL A 202 -19.03 -3.60 7.08
C VAL A 202 -19.75 -2.64 8.00
N ALA A 203 -20.84 -3.08 8.66
CA ALA A 203 -21.64 -2.25 9.55
C ALA A 203 -20.84 -1.72 10.75
N GLU A 204 -20.06 -2.58 11.39
CA GLU A 204 -19.21 -2.21 12.53
C GLU A 204 -18.13 -1.19 12.11
N SER A 205 -17.46 -1.43 10.99
CA SER A 205 -16.41 -0.55 10.49
C SER A 205 -16.95 0.84 10.10
N ILE A 206 -18.12 0.91 9.46
CA ILE A 206 -18.73 2.20 9.11
C ILE A 206 -19.13 2.98 10.38
N LYS A 207 -19.65 2.29 11.40
CA LYS A 207 -20.05 2.92 12.68
C LYS A 207 -18.87 3.40 13.53
N SER A 208 -17.66 2.86 13.30
CA SER A 208 -16.49 3.22 14.10
C SER A 208 -15.90 4.60 13.76
N LEU A 209 -16.33 5.23 12.67
CA LEU A 209 -15.81 6.52 12.18
C LEU A 209 -16.92 7.49 11.78
N PRO A 210 -16.67 8.81 11.86
CA PRO A 210 -17.54 9.81 11.26
C PRO A 210 -17.71 9.58 9.74
N ALA A 211 -18.89 10.00 9.21
CA ALA A 211 -19.19 9.91 7.80
C ALA A 211 -18.10 10.55 6.92
N GLY A 212 -17.73 9.87 5.85
CA GLY A 212 -16.73 10.32 4.88
C GLY A 212 -15.26 10.09 5.30
N ARG A 213 -15.00 9.45 6.45
CA ARG A 213 -13.66 9.08 6.92
C ARG A 213 -13.23 7.69 6.44
N LEU A 214 -14.16 6.78 6.18
CA LEU A 214 -13.89 5.40 5.78
C LEU A 214 -14.22 5.17 4.30
N ILE A 215 -13.31 4.55 3.60
CA ILE A 215 -13.51 3.87 2.33
C ILE A 215 -13.54 2.38 2.68
N VAL A 216 -14.72 1.77 2.61
CA VAL A 216 -14.85 0.35 2.99
C VAL A 216 -14.21 -0.53 1.91
N GLY A 217 -13.32 -1.38 2.34
CA GLY A 217 -12.65 -2.34 1.48
C GLY A 217 -11.93 -3.43 2.29
N PRO A 218 -11.32 -4.40 1.60
CA PRO A 218 -10.48 -5.38 2.25
C PRO A 218 -9.25 -4.71 2.90
N GLY A 219 -8.80 -5.29 4.02
CA GLY A 219 -7.63 -4.77 4.74
C GLY A 219 -6.29 -4.95 4.00
N CYS A 220 -6.25 -5.84 3.00
CA CYS A 220 -5.09 -6.06 2.12
C CYS A 220 -5.56 -6.76 0.83
N ALA A 221 -4.62 -7.25 0.02
CA ALA A 221 -4.89 -7.95 -1.23
C ALA A 221 -5.83 -9.16 -1.03
N VAL A 222 -6.86 -9.23 -1.85
CA VAL A 222 -7.84 -10.31 -1.84
C VAL A 222 -7.22 -11.58 -2.42
N LYS A 223 -7.47 -12.72 -1.79
CA LYS A 223 -6.99 -14.02 -2.29
C LYS A 223 -7.69 -14.40 -3.60
N VAL A 224 -6.95 -15.02 -4.51
CA VAL A 224 -7.48 -15.46 -5.82
C VAL A 224 -8.69 -16.40 -5.70
N ASN A 225 -8.75 -17.20 -4.65
CA ASN A 225 -9.82 -18.14 -4.38
C ASN A 225 -10.95 -17.56 -3.50
N THR A 226 -10.99 -16.24 -3.30
CA THR A 226 -12.11 -15.60 -2.60
C THR A 226 -13.39 -15.77 -3.41
N PRO A 227 -14.49 -16.28 -2.80
CA PRO A 227 -15.74 -16.48 -3.50
C PRO A 227 -16.30 -15.17 -4.08
N GLU A 228 -16.77 -15.21 -5.32
CA GLU A 228 -17.38 -14.04 -5.97
C GLU A 228 -18.60 -13.52 -5.21
N GLU A 229 -19.39 -14.42 -4.62
CA GLU A 229 -20.54 -14.10 -3.78
C GLU A 229 -20.13 -13.20 -2.60
N ASN A 230 -19.02 -13.52 -1.93
CA ASN A 230 -18.52 -12.73 -0.80
C ASN A 230 -18.12 -11.32 -1.24
N LEU A 231 -17.49 -11.17 -2.42
CA LEU A 231 -17.15 -9.87 -2.98
C LEU A 231 -18.40 -9.05 -3.36
N LYS A 232 -19.45 -9.72 -3.89
CA LYS A 232 -20.74 -9.08 -4.17
C LYS A 232 -21.42 -8.63 -2.88
N THR A 233 -21.45 -9.49 -1.85
CA THR A 233 -22.00 -9.15 -0.54
C THR A 233 -21.34 -7.91 0.05
N LEU A 234 -20.00 -7.84 0.01
CA LEU A 234 -19.26 -6.65 0.45
C LEU A 234 -19.75 -5.38 -0.26
N SER A 235 -19.85 -5.44 -1.60
CA SER A 235 -20.31 -4.29 -2.41
C SER A 235 -21.74 -3.90 -2.10
N GLU A 236 -22.64 -4.86 -1.95
CA GLU A 236 -24.05 -4.65 -1.66
C GLU A 236 -24.27 -4.09 -0.25
N ALA A 237 -23.58 -4.61 0.73
CA ALA A 237 -23.64 -4.14 2.11
C ALA A 237 -23.24 -2.65 2.22
N VAL A 238 -22.21 -2.24 1.48
CA VAL A 238 -21.78 -0.82 1.43
C VAL A 238 -22.81 0.05 0.72
N LYS A 239 -23.34 -0.40 -0.43
CA LYS A 239 -24.34 0.35 -1.20
C LYS A 239 -25.69 0.49 -0.47
N GLY A 240 -26.06 -0.52 0.30
CA GLY A 240 -27.27 -0.51 1.12
C GLY A 240 -27.16 0.29 2.42
N TRP A 241 -25.98 0.77 2.76
CA TRP A 241 -25.76 1.53 4.00
C TRP A 241 -26.36 2.95 3.88
N HIS A 242 -27.17 3.31 4.85
CA HIS A 242 -27.70 4.66 5.02
C HIS A 242 -27.22 5.19 6.38
N TYR A 243 -26.64 6.37 6.37
CA TYR A 243 -26.36 7.07 7.62
C TYR A 243 -27.69 7.58 8.18
N ASP A 244 -28.06 7.11 9.35
CA ASP A 244 -29.12 7.73 10.13
C ASP A 244 -28.58 9.10 10.57
N GLY A 245 -29.15 10.19 9.99
CA GLY A 245 -28.74 11.57 10.19
C GLY A 245 -28.98 12.09 11.62
#